data_41535ae5eea43fc1bd62c20516ae7810
#
_entry.id   41535ae5eea43fc1bd62c20516ae7810
#
_cell.length_a   1.000
_cell.length_b   1.000
_cell.length_c   1.000
_cell.angle_alpha   90.00
_cell.angle_beta   90.00
_cell.angle_gamma   90.00
#
_symmetry.space_group_name_H-M   'P 1'
#
loop_
_entity.id
_entity.type
_entity.pdbx_description
1 polymer ?
#
loop_
_entity_poly.entity_id
_entity_poly.type
_entity_poly.pdbx_seq_one_letter_code
_entity_poly.pdbx_strand_id
1 'polypeptide(L)'
;GDSFLSVNGVEVNEENMDRLNFRGKPGESVPTTVLRDGKEMDISVARGVISASYSKSQVLTNMEMGNSEEWVPDESNIIEVASNDSVVYVLHRAKDTDDVSGLPFEAVTMNRFTFDDSGKVLTVRNLSEDRFILEQQGYTISR
;
A
#
# COMPACT_ATOMS: atom_id res chain seq x y z
N GLY A 1 -6.25 18.63 -9.93
CA GLY A 1 -6.40 17.33 -10.60
C GLY A 1 -7.86 17.05 -10.90
N ASP A 2 -8.14 15.98 -11.62
CA ASP A 2 -9.51 15.57 -11.94
C ASP A 2 -10.20 14.99 -10.70
N SER A 3 -11.51 15.24 -10.57
CA SER A 3 -12.36 14.54 -9.59
C SER A 3 -13.22 13.52 -10.33
N PHE A 4 -13.27 12.28 -9.84
CA PHE A 4 -14.13 11.25 -10.41
C PHE A 4 -15.59 11.50 -10.04
N LEU A 5 -16.47 11.50 -11.03
CA LEU A 5 -17.92 11.62 -10.84
C LEU A 5 -18.60 10.26 -11.00
N SER A 6 -18.21 9.46 -11.98
CA SER A 6 -18.71 8.10 -12.15
C SER A 6 -17.63 7.17 -12.70
N VAL A 7 -17.73 5.87 -12.39
CA VAL A 7 -16.87 4.79 -12.89
C VAL A 7 -17.74 3.61 -13.30
N ASN A 8 -17.61 3.11 -14.52
CA ASN A 8 -18.46 2.05 -15.06
C ASN A 8 -19.97 2.36 -14.97
N GLY A 9 -20.36 3.64 -15.06
CA GLY A 9 -21.75 4.09 -14.89
C GLY A 9 -22.25 4.12 -13.45
N VAL A 10 -21.39 3.88 -12.47
CA VAL A 10 -21.69 3.96 -11.04
C VAL A 10 -21.18 5.29 -10.50
N GLU A 11 -22.05 6.07 -9.85
CA GLU A 11 -21.69 7.35 -9.24
C GLU A 11 -20.67 7.15 -8.11
N VAL A 12 -19.67 8.04 -8.05
CA VAL A 12 -18.63 8.03 -7.01
C VAL A 12 -19.14 8.76 -5.77
N ASN A 13 -19.53 7.98 -4.76
CA ASN A 13 -19.93 8.46 -3.44
C ASN A 13 -19.61 7.36 -2.40
N GLU A 14 -19.74 7.68 -1.12
CA GLU A 14 -19.41 6.74 -0.02
C GLU A 14 -20.21 5.44 -0.09
N GLU A 15 -21.48 5.47 -0.49
CA GLU A 15 -22.36 4.30 -0.56
C GLU A 15 -21.99 3.35 -1.70
N ASN A 16 -21.33 3.84 -2.74
CA ASN A 16 -21.03 3.11 -3.96
C ASN A 16 -19.58 2.66 -4.08
N MET A 17 -18.70 2.98 -3.13
CA MET A 17 -17.26 2.73 -3.24
C MET A 17 -16.93 1.27 -3.59
N ASP A 18 -17.61 0.31 -2.99
CA ASP A 18 -17.40 -1.12 -3.24
C ASP A 18 -17.90 -1.58 -4.62
N ARG A 19 -18.78 -0.78 -5.27
CA ARG A 19 -19.42 -1.09 -6.54
C ARG A 19 -18.68 -0.49 -7.75
N LEU A 20 -17.73 0.42 -7.54
CA LEU A 20 -17.05 1.16 -8.61
C LEU A 20 -16.21 0.27 -9.53
N ASN A 21 -15.82 -0.92 -9.05
CA ASN A 21 -15.11 -1.95 -9.80
C ASN A 21 -13.84 -1.43 -10.50
N PHE A 22 -12.99 -0.75 -9.75
CA PHE A 22 -11.69 -0.28 -10.25
C PHE A 22 -10.72 -1.42 -10.60
N ARG A 23 -10.89 -2.58 -9.97
CA ARG A 23 -10.04 -3.76 -10.17
C ARG A 23 -10.40 -4.45 -11.50
N GLY A 24 -9.41 -5.08 -12.13
CA GLY A 24 -9.56 -5.82 -13.37
C GLY A 24 -8.23 -6.11 -14.02
N LYS A 25 -8.26 -6.63 -15.25
CA LYS A 25 -7.03 -6.96 -15.97
C LYS A 25 -6.32 -5.71 -16.45
N PRO A 26 -4.97 -5.63 -16.36
CA PRO A 26 -4.21 -4.55 -16.98
C PRO A 26 -4.54 -4.39 -18.47
N GLY A 27 -4.68 -3.16 -18.93
CA GLY A 27 -5.04 -2.83 -20.31
C GLY A 27 -6.55 -2.78 -20.62
N GLU A 28 -7.41 -3.32 -19.75
CA GLU A 28 -8.85 -3.13 -19.90
C GLU A 28 -9.23 -1.66 -19.67
N SER A 29 -10.09 -1.14 -20.52
CA SER A 29 -10.60 0.23 -20.42
C SER A 29 -11.79 0.32 -19.47
N VAL A 30 -11.80 1.36 -18.65
CA VAL A 30 -12.88 1.69 -17.73
C VAL A 30 -13.53 3.01 -18.18
N PRO A 31 -14.80 3.01 -18.59
CA PRO A 31 -15.51 4.25 -18.88
C PRO A 31 -15.69 5.03 -17.59
N THR A 32 -15.33 6.30 -17.64
CA THR A 32 -15.23 7.13 -16.44
C THR A 32 -15.66 8.57 -16.78
N THR A 33 -16.51 9.17 -15.96
CA THR A 33 -16.83 10.60 -16.03
C THR A 33 -16.03 11.33 -14.96
N VAL A 34 -15.34 12.38 -15.35
CA VAL A 34 -14.53 13.22 -14.45
C VAL A 34 -14.93 14.67 -14.54
N LEU A 35 -14.71 15.41 -13.46
CA LEU A 35 -14.76 16.87 -13.43
C LEU A 35 -13.34 17.40 -13.58
N ARG A 36 -13.07 18.11 -14.68
CA ARG A 36 -11.80 18.77 -14.99
C ARG A 36 -12.06 20.24 -15.28
N ASP A 37 -11.42 21.13 -14.56
CA ASP A 37 -11.57 22.60 -14.72
C ASP A 37 -13.04 23.06 -14.73
N GLY A 38 -13.86 22.44 -13.87
CA GLY A 38 -15.29 22.74 -13.74
C GLY A 38 -16.17 22.20 -14.87
N LYS A 39 -15.63 21.35 -15.76
CA LYS A 39 -16.38 20.70 -16.86
C LYS A 39 -16.42 19.20 -16.69
N GLU A 40 -17.59 18.63 -16.89
CA GLU A 40 -17.74 17.18 -16.96
C GLU A 40 -17.20 16.65 -18.28
N MET A 41 -16.44 15.56 -18.21
CA MET A 41 -15.84 14.90 -19.37
C MET A 41 -15.91 13.39 -19.23
N ASP A 42 -16.34 12.73 -20.28
CA ASP A 42 -16.24 11.27 -20.39
C ASP A 42 -14.87 10.88 -20.95
N ILE A 43 -14.18 10.07 -20.20
CA ILE A 43 -12.88 9.53 -20.57
C ILE A 43 -12.86 8.01 -20.43
N SER A 44 -11.92 7.38 -21.11
CA SER A 44 -11.66 5.95 -20.97
C SER A 44 -10.30 5.78 -20.31
N VAL A 45 -10.27 5.20 -19.12
CA VAL A 45 -9.04 4.96 -18.37
C VAL A 45 -8.61 3.51 -18.51
N ALA A 46 -7.43 3.27 -19.09
CA ALA A 46 -6.88 1.92 -19.13
C ALA A 46 -6.37 1.51 -17.74
N ARG A 47 -6.77 0.34 -17.26
CA ARG A 47 -6.23 -0.23 -16.03
C ARG A 47 -4.74 -0.49 -16.17
N GLY A 48 -3.97 -0.02 -15.20
CA GLY A 48 -2.55 -0.28 -15.09
C GLY A 48 -2.22 -1.37 -14.08
N VAL A 49 -0.93 -1.63 -13.94
CA VAL A 49 -0.40 -2.39 -12.81
C VAL A 49 -0.04 -1.38 -11.72
N ILE A 50 -0.60 -1.56 -10.52
CA ILE A 50 -0.19 -0.76 -9.37
C ILE A 50 1.19 -1.24 -8.94
N SER A 51 2.17 -0.37 -9.04
CA SER A 51 3.48 -0.58 -8.42
C SER A 51 3.54 0.27 -7.15
N ALA A 52 3.63 -0.39 -6.00
CA ALA A 52 3.84 0.30 -4.73
C ALA A 52 5.29 0.80 -4.67
N SER A 53 5.55 1.98 -5.23
CA SER A 53 6.83 2.66 -5.07
C SER A 53 6.59 4.11 -4.67
N TYR A 54 7.31 4.56 -3.66
CA TYR A 54 7.23 5.91 -3.14
C TYR A 54 8.58 6.60 -3.33
N SER A 55 8.56 7.85 -3.75
CA SER A 55 9.75 8.70 -3.73
C SER A 55 10.13 9.03 -2.28
N LYS A 56 11.39 9.40 -2.06
CA LYS A 56 11.85 9.83 -0.72
C LYS A 56 10.97 10.96 -0.15
N SER A 57 10.58 11.94 -0.98
CA SER A 57 9.73 13.05 -0.54
C SER A 57 8.35 12.56 -0.09
N GLN A 58 7.73 11.63 -0.83
CA GLN A 58 6.44 11.07 -0.44
C GLN A 58 6.53 10.30 0.88
N VAL A 59 7.59 9.50 1.08
CA VAL A 59 7.81 8.80 2.34
C VAL A 59 7.93 9.78 3.50
N LEU A 60 8.76 10.82 3.36
CA LEU A 60 8.94 11.84 4.41
C LEU A 60 7.63 12.57 4.72
N THR A 61 6.88 12.97 3.70
CA THR A 61 5.57 13.63 3.90
C THR A 61 4.60 12.71 4.63
N ASN A 62 4.53 11.43 4.27
CA ASN A 62 3.66 10.48 4.96
C ASN A 62 4.07 10.28 6.42
N MET A 63 5.37 10.24 6.70
CA MET A 63 5.89 10.14 8.07
C MET A 63 5.58 11.39 8.91
N GLU A 64 5.62 12.58 8.30
CA GLU A 64 5.28 13.85 8.97
C GLU A 64 3.77 13.97 9.27
N MET A 65 2.92 13.37 8.41
CA MET A 65 1.46 13.39 8.57
C MET A 65 0.93 12.31 9.51
N GLY A 66 1.70 11.23 9.70
CA GLY A 66 1.32 10.13 10.57
C GLY A 66 1.62 10.40 12.04
N ASN A 67 0.82 9.82 12.92
CA ASN A 67 1.12 9.80 14.36
C ASN A 67 2.15 8.70 14.64
N SER A 68 3.35 9.07 15.07
CA SER A 68 4.44 8.11 15.31
C SER A 68 4.12 7.11 16.45
N GLU A 69 3.20 7.43 17.34
CA GLU A 69 2.77 6.53 18.41
C GLU A 69 1.92 5.37 17.89
N GLU A 70 1.22 5.56 16.78
CA GLU A 70 0.41 4.53 16.09
C GLU A 70 1.25 3.57 15.23
N TRP A 71 2.53 3.85 15.03
CA TRP A 71 3.39 3.04 14.16
C TRP A 71 4.18 1.96 14.92
N VAL A 72 4.14 2.02 16.23
CA VAL A 72 4.88 1.07 17.06
C VAL A 72 4.00 -0.15 17.33
N PRO A 73 4.35 -1.34 16.81
CA PRO A 73 3.61 -2.55 17.11
C PRO A 73 3.74 -2.91 18.60
N ASP A 74 2.80 -3.68 19.11
CA ASP A 74 2.79 -4.16 20.49
C ASP A 74 4.09 -4.88 20.86
N GLU A 75 4.62 -5.68 19.93
CA GLU A 75 5.88 -6.39 20.10
C GLU A 75 6.66 -6.40 18.78
N SER A 76 7.95 -6.13 18.83
CA SER A 76 8.80 -6.10 17.63
C SER A 76 10.19 -6.66 17.94
N ASN A 77 10.68 -7.55 17.08
CA ASN A 77 12.05 -8.06 17.19
C ASN A 77 12.67 -8.39 15.84
N ILE A 78 13.99 -8.17 15.77
CA ILE A 78 14.80 -8.62 14.63
C ILE A 78 15.16 -10.09 14.86
N ILE A 79 14.80 -10.95 13.89
CA ILE A 79 15.11 -12.38 13.91
C ILE A 79 16.51 -12.61 13.37
N GLU A 80 16.83 -11.99 12.22
CA GLU A 80 18.09 -12.21 11.52
C GLU A 80 18.50 -10.98 10.72
N VAL A 81 19.80 -10.75 10.61
CA VAL A 81 20.40 -9.76 9.72
C VAL A 81 21.47 -10.43 8.87
N ALA A 82 21.36 -10.28 7.56
CA ALA A 82 22.37 -10.70 6.60
C ALA A 82 22.84 -9.50 5.77
N SER A 83 24.13 -9.43 5.45
CA SER A 83 24.67 -8.34 4.65
C SER A 83 25.69 -8.81 3.64
N ASN A 84 25.79 -8.07 2.54
CA ASN A 84 26.81 -8.23 1.52
C ASN A 84 27.09 -6.85 0.91
N ASP A 85 28.33 -6.35 1.07
CA ASP A 85 28.80 -5.05 0.58
C ASP A 85 27.80 -3.90 0.85
N SER A 86 27.05 -3.48 -0.17
CA SER A 86 26.10 -2.36 -0.13
C SER A 86 24.66 -2.79 0.12
N VAL A 87 24.39 -4.04 0.48
CA VAL A 87 23.05 -4.59 0.68
C VAL A 87 22.91 -5.19 2.08
N VAL A 88 21.83 -4.84 2.77
CA VAL A 88 21.47 -5.42 4.07
C VAL A 88 20.06 -5.99 4.00
N TYR A 89 19.88 -7.20 4.50
CA TYR A 89 18.60 -7.86 4.69
C TYR A 89 18.31 -7.95 6.18
N VAL A 90 17.10 -7.58 6.56
CA VAL A 90 16.62 -7.67 7.94
C VAL A 90 15.35 -8.48 7.97
N LEU A 91 15.38 -9.65 8.57
CA LEU A 91 14.19 -10.44 8.88
C LEU A 91 13.64 -9.96 10.23
N HIS A 92 12.42 -9.53 10.25
CA HIS A 92 11.78 -8.88 11.38
C HIS A 92 10.42 -9.52 11.66
N ARG A 93 10.09 -9.67 12.93
CA ARG A 93 8.78 -10.12 13.40
C ARG A 93 8.13 -8.99 14.18
N ALA A 94 6.86 -8.77 13.93
CA ALA A 94 6.01 -7.87 14.70
C ALA A 94 4.73 -8.60 15.14
N LYS A 95 4.22 -8.26 16.31
CA LYS A 95 2.88 -8.61 16.75
C LYS A 95 2.13 -7.33 17.03
N ASP A 96 0.89 -7.32 16.65
CA ASP A 96 0.01 -6.16 16.81
C ASP A 96 -1.45 -6.60 16.85
N THR A 97 -2.33 -5.65 17.14
CA THR A 97 -3.78 -5.83 17.12
C THR A 97 -4.36 -4.99 16.00
N ASP A 98 -5.14 -5.59 15.12
CA ASP A 98 -5.80 -4.87 14.03
C ASP A 98 -6.88 -3.92 14.56
N ASP A 99 -6.78 -2.65 14.26
CA ASP A 99 -7.67 -1.60 14.78
C ASP A 99 -9.12 -1.75 14.30
N VAL A 100 -9.34 -2.44 13.18
CA VAL A 100 -10.67 -2.61 12.57
C VAL A 100 -11.37 -3.84 13.14
N SER A 101 -10.69 -4.99 13.13
CA SER A 101 -11.27 -6.26 13.60
C SER A 101 -11.07 -6.50 15.10
N GLY A 102 -10.11 -5.84 15.73
CA GLY A 102 -9.69 -6.10 17.11
C GLY A 102 -8.98 -7.45 17.30
N LEU A 103 -8.60 -8.13 16.20
CA LEU A 103 -7.93 -9.42 16.25
C LEU A 103 -6.41 -9.25 16.31
N PRO A 104 -5.72 -10.05 17.15
CA PRO A 104 -4.27 -10.04 17.17
C PRO A 104 -3.71 -10.71 15.90
N PHE A 105 -2.59 -10.20 15.40
CA PHE A 105 -1.87 -10.80 14.29
C PHE A 105 -0.36 -10.79 14.52
N GLU A 106 0.34 -11.70 13.86
CA GLU A 106 1.80 -11.75 13.79
C GLU A 106 2.23 -11.61 12.33
N ALA A 107 3.18 -10.71 12.07
CA ALA A 107 3.73 -10.46 10.76
C ALA A 107 5.23 -10.75 10.73
N VAL A 108 5.69 -11.51 9.74
CA VAL A 108 7.10 -11.67 9.44
C VAL A 108 7.41 -10.93 8.15
N THR A 109 8.37 -10.02 8.21
CA THR A 109 8.72 -9.14 7.09
C THR A 109 10.22 -9.20 6.81
N MET A 110 10.58 -9.35 5.53
CA MET A 110 11.95 -9.20 5.05
C MET A 110 12.13 -7.79 4.47
N ASN A 111 13.01 -7.01 5.05
CA ASN A 111 13.38 -5.70 4.54
C ASN A 111 14.76 -5.79 3.87
N ARG A 112 14.84 -5.32 2.62
CA ARG A 112 16.09 -5.21 1.88
C ARG A 112 16.46 -3.75 1.70
N PHE A 113 17.61 -3.36 2.23
CA PHE A 113 18.18 -2.03 2.09
C PHE A 113 19.35 -2.05 1.12
N THR A 114 19.43 -1.04 0.24
CA THR A 114 20.66 -0.77 -0.53
C THR A 114 21.23 0.55 -0.10
N PHE A 115 22.54 0.65 -0.08
CA PHE A 115 23.28 1.83 0.36
C PHE A 115 24.20 2.33 -0.77
N ASP A 116 24.48 3.63 -0.77
CA ASP A 116 25.54 4.22 -1.57
C ASP A 116 26.90 4.13 -0.85
N ASP A 117 27.97 4.57 -1.53
CA ASP A 117 29.35 4.54 -1.02
C ASP A 117 29.51 5.41 0.26
N SER A 118 28.61 6.33 0.53
CA SER A 118 28.59 7.16 1.74
C SER A 118 27.78 6.55 2.90
N GLY A 119 27.23 5.35 2.71
CA GLY A 119 26.41 4.65 3.70
C GLY A 119 24.97 5.17 3.81
N LYS A 120 24.48 5.93 2.84
CA LYS A 120 23.09 6.38 2.80
C LYS A 120 22.19 5.37 2.10
N VAL A 121 20.97 5.19 2.62
CA VAL A 121 19.98 4.33 2.00
C VAL A 121 19.54 4.87 0.65
N LEU A 122 19.71 4.07 -0.38
CA LEU A 122 19.23 4.34 -1.74
C LEU A 122 17.83 3.78 -1.97
N THR A 123 17.60 2.54 -1.56
CA THR A 123 16.30 1.88 -1.71
C THR A 123 15.97 1.03 -0.50
N VAL A 124 14.66 0.93 -0.21
CA VAL A 124 14.10 -0.05 0.71
C VAL A 124 13.07 -0.86 -0.05
N ARG A 125 13.09 -2.18 0.12
CA ARG A 125 12.06 -3.10 -0.39
C ARG A 125 11.60 -4.02 0.71
N ASN A 126 10.29 -4.18 0.83
CA ASN A 126 9.66 -5.04 1.80
C ASN A 126 9.06 -6.26 1.11
N LEU A 127 9.18 -7.41 1.74
CA LEU A 127 8.44 -8.63 1.44
C LEU A 127 7.76 -9.06 2.74
N SER A 128 6.45 -9.20 2.71
CA SER A 128 5.65 -9.63 3.86
C SER A 128 4.69 -10.74 3.46
N GLU A 129 4.17 -11.43 4.44
CA GLU A 129 3.19 -12.50 4.29
C GLU A 129 1.77 -11.92 4.27
N ASP A 130 1.52 -10.91 3.41
CA ASP A 130 0.31 -10.09 3.41
C ASP A 130 -1.00 -10.89 3.46
N ARG A 131 -1.08 -11.98 2.70
CA ARG A 131 -2.26 -12.83 2.71
C ARG A 131 -2.48 -13.48 4.08
N PHE A 132 -1.43 -14.00 4.68
CA PHE A 132 -1.51 -14.66 5.98
C PHE A 132 -1.87 -13.66 7.08
N ILE A 133 -1.33 -12.46 7.01
CA ILE A 133 -1.66 -11.37 7.93
C ILE A 133 -3.16 -11.03 7.83
N LEU A 134 -3.69 -10.83 6.62
CA LEU A 134 -5.10 -10.55 6.39
C LEU A 134 -6.01 -11.68 6.90
N GLU A 135 -5.63 -12.95 6.70
CA GLU A 135 -6.38 -14.10 7.21
C GLU A 135 -6.41 -14.11 8.76
N GLN A 136 -5.32 -13.76 9.43
CA GLN A 136 -5.27 -13.60 10.90
C GLN A 136 -6.20 -12.48 11.39
N GLN A 137 -6.27 -11.38 10.66
CA GLN A 137 -7.14 -10.23 10.95
C GLN A 137 -8.62 -10.50 10.64
N GLY A 138 -8.98 -11.72 10.19
CA GLY A 138 -10.35 -12.13 9.91
C GLY A 138 -10.85 -11.82 8.50
N TYR A 139 -9.99 -11.31 7.62
CA TYR A 139 -10.38 -11.04 6.23
C TYR A 139 -10.40 -12.32 5.39
N THR A 140 -11.39 -12.42 4.51
CA THR A 140 -11.49 -13.49 3.51
C THR A 140 -11.07 -12.96 2.15
N ILE A 141 -10.07 -13.58 1.53
CA ILE A 141 -9.64 -13.23 0.19
C ILE A 141 -10.44 -14.07 -0.81
N SER A 142 -11.34 -13.43 -1.55
CA SER A 142 -12.12 -14.04 -2.63
C SER A 142 -11.70 -13.49 -4.00
N ARG A 143 -11.93 -14.28 -5.05
CA ARG A 143 -11.77 -13.87 -6.45
C ARG A 143 -13.11 -13.43 -7.02
#